data_3226ca680e13c9381459bb05f622fe96
#
_entry.id   3226ca680e13c9381459bb05f622fe96
#
_cell.length_a   1.000
_cell.length_b   1.000
_cell.length_c   1.000
_cell.angle_alpha   90.00
_cell.angle_beta   90.00
_cell.angle_gamma   90.00
#
_symmetry.space_group_name_H-M   'P 1'
#
loop_
_entity.id
_entity.type
_entity.pdbx_description
1 polymer ?
#
loop_
_entity_poly.entity_id
_entity_poly.type
_entity_poly.pdbx_seq_one_letter_code
_entity_poly.pdbx_strand_id
1 'polypeptide(L)'
;MVKEVTTVNKAFELLSAGLEAHNTTQVGSFWEFLRDIWSQGFDHPEYFKAWHIGVIAEDMQQCLEEGLNYVAVLPRFHFKSTILGHAFSVWRLLKATRDMSVLYLSYSDTMAKYHISEINKEVSRNPILSEMLTNRTPKADYTFRYYLQNKPVEIMHGGLFSFKRGMHVNGALIADDVLRDPENPLNMGQITKVEDHFMTESLFIPLKGVPIIVLGTPMMPGDLLTKLQKDDRFKSRVLPALDPVPGRRVLMPELYNEEWLLQQQNARPKSFASEFLLQPHFNTESYFEREDITKCEDDTLRSFPTTKVYTKAVDEQLFAGFDVGKKRHPSHLVIFRKVGDSIEQIHQSWLDGWSYSDQVEYLNEVAENFEITRGYIDNTRGELEDRGLDHIWRAMSFTVKSKNTMAQVFEQYVHSGNLKLLKDERQINQILSVNNELKAPETPMGHGDAFFSIAMALQACYELSQDIYTTVGDVSDWLNAVSPGEAAQPKASAKLESELRQGRYANPETREIIXDANLENVPVLSWGSSAPEIGEQAPNPNCKDTMCMPTFWVKERNLCLYCEYRG
;
A
#
# COMPACT_ATOMS: atom_id res chain seq x y z
N MET A 1 30.62 -8.84 22.15
CA MET A 1 31.05 -10.17 21.68
C MET A 1 30.84 -11.27 22.73
N VAL A 2 31.42 -11.14 23.94
CA VAL A 2 31.27 -12.17 24.99
C VAL A 2 29.80 -12.35 25.43
N LYS A 3 29.04 -11.26 25.60
CA LYS A 3 27.64 -11.33 26.01
C LYS A 3 26.76 -11.95 24.95
N GLU A 4 27.02 -11.65 23.69
CA GLU A 4 26.26 -12.20 22.56
C GLU A 4 26.49 -13.70 22.41
N VAL A 5 27.75 -14.11 22.52
CA VAL A 5 28.12 -15.54 22.46
C VAL A 5 27.46 -16.30 23.61
N THR A 6 27.41 -15.69 24.80
CA THR A 6 26.81 -16.30 25.98
C THR A 6 25.27 -16.45 25.78
N THR A 7 24.63 -15.46 25.17
CA THR A 7 23.19 -15.50 24.91
C THR A 7 22.83 -16.57 23.87
N VAL A 8 23.62 -16.64 22.79
CA VAL A 8 23.43 -17.63 21.73
C VAL A 8 23.68 -19.06 22.30
N ASN A 9 24.72 -19.22 23.09
CA ASN A 9 25.04 -20.53 23.69
C ASN A 9 23.93 -20.95 24.66
N LYS A 10 23.40 -20.03 25.44
CA LYS A 10 22.30 -20.31 26.36
C LYS A 10 21.02 -20.68 25.63
N ALA A 11 20.70 -19.97 24.53
CA ALA A 11 19.57 -20.32 23.69
C ALA A 11 19.75 -21.71 23.07
N PHE A 12 20.97 -22.01 22.63
CA PHE A 12 21.35 -23.32 22.07
C PHE A 12 21.20 -24.42 23.10
N GLU A 13 21.63 -24.17 24.34
CA GLU A 13 21.52 -25.13 25.44
C GLU A 13 20.05 -25.40 25.76
N LEU A 14 19.22 -24.35 25.81
CA LEU A 14 17.81 -24.49 26.05
C LEU A 14 17.09 -25.25 24.94
N LEU A 15 17.46 -24.97 23.69
CA LEU A 15 16.94 -25.68 22.53
C LEU A 15 17.40 -27.14 22.52
N SER A 16 18.68 -27.40 22.83
CA SER A 16 19.22 -28.77 22.90
C SER A 16 18.57 -29.57 24.02
N ALA A 17 18.38 -28.96 25.19
CA ALA A 17 17.68 -29.60 26.30
C ALA A 17 16.23 -29.92 25.94
N GLY A 18 15.56 -29.00 25.24
CA GLY A 18 14.22 -29.23 24.71
C GLY A 18 14.21 -30.40 23.73
N LEU A 19 15.21 -30.43 22.84
CA LEU A 19 15.40 -31.51 21.87
C LEU A 19 15.54 -32.86 22.53
N GLU A 20 16.36 -32.94 23.59
CA GLU A 20 16.60 -34.17 24.33
C GLU A 20 15.37 -34.62 25.13
N ALA A 21 14.59 -33.64 25.65
CA ALA A 21 13.43 -33.94 26.47
C ALA A 21 12.21 -34.34 25.66
N HIS A 22 11.85 -33.57 24.61
CA HIS A 22 10.65 -33.79 23.84
C HIS A 22 10.77 -33.22 22.43
N ASN A 23 10.75 -34.05 21.46
CA ASN A 23 10.99 -33.71 20.06
C ASN A 23 10.05 -32.66 19.44
N THR A 24 8.94 -32.32 20.05
CA THR A 24 7.92 -31.46 19.46
C THR A 24 7.81 -30.07 20.09
N THR A 25 8.57 -29.78 21.15
CA THR A 25 8.41 -28.54 21.91
C THR A 25 9.66 -27.66 21.94
N GLN A 26 10.59 -27.93 21.05
CA GLN A 26 11.92 -27.31 21.07
C GLN A 26 11.92 -25.79 21.00
N VAL A 27 10.95 -25.21 20.30
CA VAL A 27 10.85 -23.76 20.13
C VAL A 27 9.68 -23.17 20.92
N GLY A 28 9.06 -23.98 21.76
CA GLY A 28 7.94 -23.55 22.61
C GLY A 28 6.65 -23.31 21.84
N SER A 29 5.72 -22.66 22.49
CA SER A 29 4.47 -22.22 21.88
C SER A 29 4.74 -21.17 20.81
N PHE A 30 3.75 -20.90 19.98
CA PHE A 30 3.91 -19.86 18.96
C PHE A 30 4.18 -18.50 19.60
N TRP A 31 3.54 -18.19 20.73
CA TRP A 31 3.81 -16.94 21.44
C TRP A 31 5.25 -16.87 21.95
N GLU A 32 5.74 -17.94 22.56
CA GLU A 32 7.12 -17.98 23.03
C GLU A 32 8.11 -17.83 21.87
N PHE A 33 7.80 -18.48 20.75
CA PHE A 33 8.64 -18.38 19.54
C PHE A 33 8.69 -16.93 19.05
N LEU A 34 7.55 -16.26 18.92
CA LEU A 34 7.49 -14.87 18.45
C LEU A 34 8.29 -13.96 19.38
N ARG A 35 8.04 -14.08 20.67
CA ARG A 35 8.61 -13.18 21.68
C ARG A 35 10.10 -13.38 21.88
N ASP A 36 10.57 -14.63 21.92
CA ASP A 36 11.91 -14.97 22.38
C ASP A 36 12.88 -15.34 21.24
N ILE A 37 12.39 -15.84 20.12
CA ILE A 37 13.23 -16.31 19.02
C ILE A 37 13.06 -15.44 17.77
N TRP A 38 11.84 -15.38 17.24
CA TRP A 38 11.57 -14.65 15.99
C TRP A 38 11.96 -13.18 16.09
N SER A 39 11.63 -12.55 17.20
CA SER A 39 11.91 -11.12 17.44
C SER A 39 13.39 -10.77 17.35
N GLN A 40 14.29 -11.75 17.58
CA GLN A 40 15.74 -11.49 17.57
C GLN A 40 16.29 -11.17 16.17
N GLY A 41 15.51 -11.40 15.13
CA GLY A 41 15.87 -11.02 13.77
C GLY A 41 15.50 -9.60 13.39
N PHE A 42 15.01 -8.79 14.33
CA PHE A 42 14.46 -7.45 14.06
C PHE A 42 15.13 -6.39 14.94
N ASP A 43 15.18 -5.19 14.42
CA ASP A 43 15.79 -4.04 15.13
C ASP A 43 15.00 -3.65 16.39
N HIS A 44 13.70 -3.93 16.39
CA HIS A 44 12.81 -3.61 17.50
C HIS A 44 12.09 -4.86 18.01
N PRO A 45 12.83 -5.74 18.70
CA PRO A 45 12.22 -6.99 19.18
C PRO A 45 11.07 -6.78 20.16
N GLU A 46 11.04 -5.62 20.83
CA GLU A 46 9.97 -5.27 21.78
C GLU A 46 8.59 -5.18 21.13
N TYR A 47 8.51 -4.90 19.82
CA TYR A 47 7.22 -4.82 19.14
C TYR A 47 6.51 -6.17 19.07
N PHE A 48 7.26 -7.27 19.18
CA PHE A 48 6.66 -8.60 19.17
C PHE A 48 5.99 -8.97 20.49
N LYS A 49 6.04 -8.06 21.46
CA LYS A 49 5.29 -8.18 22.73
C LYS A 49 3.99 -7.38 22.69
N ALA A 50 3.66 -6.74 21.56
CA ALA A 50 2.43 -5.95 21.45
C ALA A 50 1.20 -6.82 21.74
N TRP A 51 0.18 -6.17 22.31
CA TRP A 51 -1.02 -6.87 22.77
C TRP A 51 -1.68 -7.72 21.67
N HIS A 52 -1.84 -7.14 20.47
CA HIS A 52 -2.54 -7.85 19.41
C HIS A 52 -1.76 -9.07 18.90
N ILE A 53 -0.43 -9.02 18.99
CA ILE A 53 0.41 -10.16 18.59
C ILE A 53 0.20 -11.31 19.57
N GLY A 54 0.11 -11.01 20.85
CA GLY A 54 -0.21 -12.00 21.87
C GLY A 54 -1.59 -12.65 21.65
N VAL A 55 -2.59 -11.82 21.30
CA VAL A 55 -3.94 -12.30 21.00
C VAL A 55 -3.93 -13.25 19.81
N ILE A 56 -3.24 -12.87 18.75
CA ILE A 56 -3.14 -13.69 17.53
C ILE A 56 -2.41 -15.02 17.83
N ALA A 57 -1.34 -14.96 18.60
CA ALA A 57 -0.59 -16.17 18.96
C ALA A 57 -1.45 -17.13 19.78
N GLU A 58 -2.24 -16.61 20.71
CA GLU A 58 -3.16 -17.40 21.51
C GLU A 58 -4.25 -18.03 20.64
N ASP A 59 -4.83 -17.24 19.72
CA ASP A 59 -5.81 -17.75 18.76
C ASP A 59 -5.23 -18.91 17.93
N MET A 60 -4.00 -18.75 17.46
CA MET A 60 -3.33 -19.79 16.66
C MET A 60 -3.13 -21.06 17.46
N GLN A 61 -2.72 -20.94 18.72
CA GLN A 61 -2.54 -22.09 19.60
C GLN A 61 -3.88 -22.82 19.78
N GLN A 62 -4.94 -22.07 20.03
CA GLN A 62 -6.29 -22.63 20.19
C GLN A 62 -6.73 -23.34 18.91
N CYS A 63 -6.49 -22.73 17.73
CA CYS A 63 -6.84 -23.35 16.46
C CYS A 63 -6.16 -24.71 16.28
N LEU A 64 -4.88 -24.79 16.62
CA LEU A 64 -4.13 -26.05 16.50
C LEU A 64 -4.69 -27.12 17.46
N GLU A 65 -5.05 -26.74 18.67
CA GLU A 65 -5.59 -27.66 19.66
C GLU A 65 -6.99 -28.17 19.29
N GLU A 66 -7.81 -27.30 18.70
CA GLU A 66 -9.19 -27.62 18.34
C GLU A 66 -9.36 -28.13 16.91
N GLY A 67 -8.29 -28.11 16.11
CA GLY A 67 -8.36 -28.52 14.72
C GLY A 67 -9.09 -27.54 13.82
N LEU A 68 -9.04 -26.26 14.15
CA LEU A 68 -9.69 -25.20 13.38
C LEU A 68 -8.68 -24.49 12.46
N ASN A 69 -9.19 -23.95 11.39
CA ASN A 69 -8.46 -23.00 10.55
C ASN A 69 -8.59 -21.58 11.14
N TYR A 70 -7.85 -20.63 10.63
CA TYR A 70 -7.82 -19.28 11.18
C TYR A 70 -7.97 -18.24 10.07
N VAL A 71 -8.82 -17.25 10.30
CA VAL A 71 -8.89 -16.07 9.44
C VAL A 71 -8.65 -14.84 10.29
N ALA A 72 -7.59 -14.10 9.94
CA ALA A 72 -7.19 -12.89 10.65
C ALA A 72 -7.35 -11.68 9.74
N VAL A 73 -8.20 -10.75 10.16
CA VAL A 73 -8.46 -9.51 9.44
C VAL A 73 -7.83 -8.39 10.25
N LEU A 74 -6.71 -7.86 9.75
CA LEU A 74 -5.88 -6.91 10.48
C LEU A 74 -5.58 -5.71 9.60
N PRO A 75 -5.31 -4.55 10.20
CA PRO A 75 -5.02 -3.35 9.43
C PRO A 75 -3.68 -3.44 8.71
N ARG A 76 -3.52 -2.60 7.74
CA ARG A 76 -2.27 -2.43 7.05
C ARG A 76 -1.15 -2.02 8.02
N PHE A 77 0.06 -2.54 7.81
CA PHE A 77 1.27 -2.20 8.59
C PHE A 77 1.21 -2.64 10.06
N HIS A 78 0.35 -3.59 10.40
CA HIS A 78 0.26 -4.10 11.77
C HIS A 78 0.82 -5.53 11.90
N PHE A 79 1.84 -5.86 11.09
CA PHE A 79 2.63 -7.09 11.18
C PHE A 79 1.88 -8.38 10.82
N LYS A 80 0.71 -8.30 10.16
CA LYS A 80 -0.06 -9.52 9.87
C LYS A 80 0.74 -10.56 9.08
N SER A 81 1.39 -10.12 7.98
CA SER A 81 2.20 -11.04 7.16
C SER A 81 3.44 -11.52 7.89
N THR A 82 4.11 -10.62 8.62
CA THR A 82 5.33 -10.95 9.38
C THR A 82 5.04 -12.01 10.45
N ILE A 83 3.89 -11.96 11.10
CA ILE A 83 3.53 -12.86 12.18
C ILE A 83 2.87 -14.13 11.64
N LEU A 84 1.74 -14.00 10.96
CA LEU A 84 0.94 -15.16 10.53
C LEU A 84 1.43 -15.78 9.24
N GLY A 85 2.04 -14.97 8.36
CA GLY A 85 2.64 -15.49 7.15
C GLY A 85 4.03 -16.05 7.42
N HIS A 86 4.95 -15.18 7.77
CA HIS A 86 6.39 -15.51 7.88
C HIS A 86 6.71 -16.33 9.14
N ALA A 87 6.47 -15.76 10.30
CA ALA A 87 6.84 -16.40 11.56
C ALA A 87 6.12 -17.73 11.76
N PHE A 88 4.81 -17.78 11.46
CA PHE A 88 4.06 -19.01 11.63
C PHE A 88 4.56 -20.11 10.71
N SER A 89 4.88 -19.79 9.46
CA SER A 89 5.45 -20.77 8.52
C SER A 89 6.74 -21.37 9.06
N VAL A 90 7.65 -20.51 9.52
CA VAL A 90 8.93 -20.97 10.08
C VAL A 90 8.71 -21.81 11.35
N TRP A 91 7.86 -21.34 12.26
CA TRP A 91 7.55 -22.05 13.49
C TRP A 91 6.98 -23.45 13.21
N ARG A 92 6.08 -23.57 12.24
CA ARG A 92 5.52 -24.88 11.85
C ARG A 92 6.65 -25.83 11.39
N LEU A 93 7.56 -25.31 10.57
CA LEU A 93 8.69 -26.13 10.08
C LEU A 93 9.62 -26.55 11.22
N LEU A 94 9.82 -25.67 12.22
CA LEU A 94 10.66 -26.00 13.38
C LEU A 94 10.03 -27.04 14.27
N LYS A 95 8.72 -27.30 14.14
CA LYS A 95 8.01 -28.35 14.84
C LYS A 95 8.03 -29.68 14.08
N ALA A 96 8.67 -29.74 12.94
CA ALA A 96 8.63 -30.91 12.06
C ALA A 96 9.31 -32.12 12.71
N THR A 97 8.61 -33.25 12.72
CA THR A 97 9.14 -34.54 13.13
C THR A 97 9.55 -35.41 11.95
N ARG A 98 9.21 -34.96 10.75
CA ARG A 98 9.55 -35.60 9.46
C ARG A 98 9.64 -34.50 8.40
N ASP A 99 9.88 -34.88 7.16
CA ASP A 99 9.84 -33.95 6.04
C ASP A 99 8.56 -33.12 6.10
N MET A 100 8.68 -31.80 5.98
CA MET A 100 7.51 -30.93 6.08
C MET A 100 7.55 -29.81 5.06
N SER A 101 6.41 -29.49 4.50
CA SER A 101 6.22 -28.38 3.58
C SER A 101 5.06 -27.50 4.00
N VAL A 102 5.27 -26.20 3.85
CA VAL A 102 4.25 -25.16 3.99
C VAL A 102 4.03 -24.55 2.62
N LEU A 103 2.79 -24.24 2.27
CA LEU A 103 2.50 -23.52 1.03
C LEU A 103 2.12 -22.09 1.37
N TYR A 104 2.83 -21.15 0.78
CA TYR A 104 2.55 -19.72 0.90
C TYR A 104 1.88 -19.24 -0.38
N LEU A 105 0.58 -18.99 -0.31
CA LEU A 105 -0.21 -18.46 -1.43
C LEU A 105 -0.40 -16.97 -1.26
N SER A 106 -0.26 -16.24 -2.36
CA SER A 106 -0.70 -14.86 -2.44
C SER A 106 -1.54 -14.70 -3.70
N TYR A 107 -2.01 -13.49 -4.01
CA TYR A 107 -2.79 -13.29 -5.24
C TYR A 107 -1.99 -13.74 -6.47
N SER A 108 -0.72 -13.38 -6.51
CA SER A 108 0.17 -13.79 -7.62
C SER A 108 1.39 -14.53 -7.10
N ASP A 109 1.99 -15.33 -7.98
CA ASP A 109 3.24 -16.04 -7.66
C ASP A 109 4.38 -15.07 -7.37
N THR A 110 4.40 -13.93 -8.04
CA THR A 110 5.41 -12.89 -7.79
C THR A 110 5.33 -12.39 -6.35
N MET A 111 4.13 -12.15 -5.85
CA MET A 111 3.93 -11.73 -4.45
C MET A 111 4.36 -12.82 -3.48
N ALA A 112 4.02 -14.07 -3.77
CA ALA A 112 4.43 -15.19 -2.92
C ALA A 112 5.97 -15.30 -2.87
N LYS A 113 6.62 -15.17 -4.02
CA LYS A 113 8.09 -15.16 -4.09
C LYS A 113 8.71 -14.03 -3.27
N TYR A 114 8.10 -12.85 -3.31
CA TYR A 114 8.54 -11.72 -2.49
C TYR A 114 8.52 -12.11 -1.01
N HIS A 115 7.42 -12.71 -0.54
CA HIS A 115 7.31 -13.12 0.86
C HIS A 115 8.37 -14.18 1.23
N ILE A 116 8.63 -15.13 0.34
CA ILE A 116 9.71 -16.12 0.59
C ILE A 116 11.05 -15.42 0.72
N SER A 117 11.34 -14.44 -0.14
CA SER A 117 12.57 -13.65 -0.06
C SER A 117 12.68 -12.95 1.30
N GLU A 118 11.58 -12.35 1.76
CA GLU A 118 11.58 -11.67 3.07
C GLU A 118 11.80 -12.67 4.21
N ILE A 119 11.15 -13.83 4.16
CA ILE A 119 11.35 -14.87 5.18
C ILE A 119 12.83 -15.30 5.22
N ASN A 120 13.45 -15.48 4.06
CA ASN A 120 14.88 -15.82 3.99
C ASN A 120 15.76 -14.75 4.64
N LYS A 121 15.46 -13.48 4.41
CA LYS A 121 16.19 -12.37 5.05
C LYS A 121 16.02 -12.39 6.56
N GLU A 122 14.78 -12.58 7.02
CA GLU A 122 14.46 -12.61 8.44
C GLU A 122 15.16 -13.77 9.15
N VAL A 123 15.18 -14.95 8.53
CA VAL A 123 15.87 -16.11 9.08
C VAL A 123 17.39 -15.88 9.08
N SER A 124 17.94 -15.34 8.01
CA SER A 124 19.40 -15.10 7.90
C SER A 124 19.89 -14.08 8.92
N ARG A 125 19.09 -13.08 9.24
CA ARG A 125 19.45 -12.07 10.23
C ARG A 125 19.27 -12.56 11.67
N ASN A 126 18.52 -13.63 11.83
CA ASN A 126 18.21 -14.15 13.17
C ASN A 126 19.34 -15.07 13.64
N PRO A 127 20.06 -14.73 14.73
CA PRO A 127 21.21 -15.52 15.15
C PRO A 127 20.86 -16.93 15.59
N ILE A 128 19.63 -17.15 16.08
CA ILE A 128 19.19 -18.48 16.50
C ILE A 128 18.77 -19.31 15.30
N LEU A 129 17.92 -18.76 14.44
CA LEU A 129 17.37 -19.50 13.29
C LEU A 129 18.42 -19.82 12.24
N SER A 130 19.38 -18.92 12.02
CA SER A 130 20.44 -19.15 11.04
C SER A 130 21.34 -20.34 11.41
N GLU A 131 21.41 -20.70 12.69
CA GLU A 131 22.14 -21.88 13.13
C GLU A 131 21.29 -23.15 13.09
N MET A 132 19.97 -23.02 13.33
CA MET A 132 19.07 -24.18 13.35
C MET A 132 18.80 -24.74 11.96
N LEU A 133 18.77 -23.87 10.95
CA LEU A 133 18.38 -24.23 9.59
C LEU A 133 19.59 -24.26 8.67
N THR A 134 19.88 -25.43 8.10
CA THR A 134 21.01 -25.63 7.19
C THR A 134 20.51 -25.67 5.75
N ASN A 135 21.13 -24.91 4.86
CA ASN A 135 20.75 -24.84 3.45
C ASN A 135 20.82 -26.20 2.77
N ARG A 136 19.78 -26.55 2.03
CA ARG A 136 19.71 -27.80 1.25
C ARG A 136 20.36 -27.67 -0.13
N THR A 137 20.23 -26.51 -0.74
CA THR A 137 20.70 -26.27 -2.11
C THR A 137 21.14 -24.83 -2.26
N PRO A 138 22.03 -24.53 -3.21
CA PRO A 138 22.22 -23.14 -3.63
C PRO A 138 20.87 -22.60 -4.04
N LYS A 139 20.51 -21.41 -3.56
CA LYS A 139 19.15 -20.93 -3.68
C LYS A 139 19.06 -19.57 -4.34
N ALA A 140 17.98 -19.40 -5.08
CA ALA A 140 17.49 -18.07 -5.41
C ALA A 140 16.88 -17.46 -4.16
N ASP A 141 16.79 -16.15 -4.10
CA ASP A 141 16.24 -15.44 -2.92
C ASP A 141 14.83 -15.91 -2.57
N TYR A 142 14.06 -16.33 -3.57
CA TYR A 142 12.67 -16.77 -3.39
C TYR A 142 12.53 -18.27 -3.14
N THR A 143 13.62 -18.97 -2.79
CA THR A 143 13.60 -20.40 -2.47
C THR A 143 13.86 -20.58 -0.98
N PHE A 144 12.92 -21.22 -0.26
CA PHE A 144 13.09 -21.55 1.16
C PHE A 144 13.14 -23.06 1.29
N ARG A 145 14.37 -23.61 1.33
CA ARG A 145 14.63 -25.04 1.48
C ARG A 145 15.80 -25.23 2.43
N TYR A 146 15.54 -25.91 3.53
CA TYR A 146 16.53 -26.10 4.58
C TYR A 146 16.48 -27.53 5.10
N TYR A 147 17.48 -27.89 5.86
CA TYR A 147 17.46 -29.09 6.71
C TYR A 147 17.29 -28.64 8.16
N LEU A 148 16.37 -29.29 8.87
CA LEU A 148 16.24 -29.22 10.31
C LEU A 148 16.66 -30.57 10.86
N GLN A 149 17.89 -30.68 11.38
CA GLN A 149 18.43 -31.98 11.89
C GLN A 149 18.23 -33.09 10.85
N ASN A 150 18.70 -32.87 9.64
CA ASN A 150 18.63 -33.81 8.52
C ASN A 150 17.22 -34.05 7.96
N LYS A 151 16.19 -33.39 8.51
CA LYS A 151 14.83 -33.43 7.95
C LYS A 151 14.66 -32.31 6.92
N PRO A 152 14.31 -32.61 5.67
CA PRO A 152 14.05 -31.54 4.71
C PRO A 152 12.79 -30.77 5.06
N VAL A 153 12.92 -29.45 5.12
CA VAL A 153 11.78 -28.55 5.38
C VAL A 153 11.77 -27.46 4.31
N GLU A 154 10.59 -27.08 3.86
CA GLU A 154 10.49 -26.07 2.83
C GLU A 154 9.21 -25.22 2.93
N ILE A 155 9.28 -24.01 2.40
CA ILE A 155 8.11 -23.19 2.14
C ILE A 155 8.03 -23.04 0.63
N MET A 156 6.92 -23.53 0.06
CA MET A 156 6.64 -23.41 -1.36
C MET A 156 5.83 -22.13 -1.61
N HIS A 157 6.08 -21.48 -2.73
CA HIS A 157 5.31 -20.29 -3.13
C HIS A 157 4.30 -20.64 -4.22
N GLY A 158 3.21 -19.90 -4.25
CA GLY A 158 2.23 -20.06 -5.30
C GLY A 158 1.32 -18.84 -5.42
N GLY A 159 0.94 -18.54 -6.67
CA GLY A 159 -0.16 -17.63 -6.92
C GLY A 159 -1.46 -18.39 -6.80
N LEU A 160 -2.52 -17.73 -6.36
CA LEU A 160 -3.81 -18.38 -6.11
C LEU A 160 -4.28 -19.22 -7.30
N PHE A 161 -4.20 -18.67 -8.52
CA PHE A 161 -4.71 -19.34 -9.72
C PHE A 161 -3.67 -20.18 -10.45
N SER A 162 -2.40 -20.10 -10.06
CA SER A 162 -1.33 -20.76 -10.76
C SER A 162 -0.86 -22.05 -10.09
N PHE A 163 -1.29 -22.30 -8.86
CA PHE A 163 -0.86 -23.48 -8.13
C PHE A 163 -1.59 -24.72 -8.66
N LYS A 164 -0.83 -25.75 -8.95
CA LYS A 164 -1.36 -26.94 -9.64
C LYS A 164 -2.09 -27.88 -8.69
N ARG A 165 -3.18 -28.44 -9.19
CA ARG A 165 -3.93 -29.47 -8.48
C ARG A 165 -3.03 -30.70 -8.24
N GLY A 166 -3.34 -31.42 -7.17
CA GLY A 166 -2.65 -32.66 -6.83
C GLY A 166 -1.40 -32.48 -5.99
N MET A 167 -0.95 -31.25 -5.79
CA MET A 167 0.10 -30.97 -4.84
C MET A 167 -0.49 -30.82 -3.45
N HIS A 168 0.11 -31.45 -2.48
CA HIS A 168 -0.39 -31.40 -1.09
C HIS A 168 0.71 -30.95 -0.14
N VAL A 169 0.32 -30.29 0.93
CA VAL A 169 1.25 -29.88 1.98
C VAL A 169 0.81 -30.47 3.32
N ASN A 170 1.80 -30.75 4.16
CA ASN A 170 1.57 -31.38 5.47
C ASN A 170 1.89 -30.45 6.64
N GLY A 171 2.36 -29.24 6.38
CA GLY A 171 2.69 -28.28 7.45
C GLY A 171 1.61 -27.25 7.69
N ALA A 172 1.35 -26.44 6.69
CA ALA A 172 0.33 -25.40 6.73
C ALA A 172 0.07 -24.86 5.32
N LEU A 173 -1.09 -24.25 5.15
CA LEU A 173 -1.37 -23.40 3.98
C LEU A 173 -1.57 -21.98 4.49
N ILE A 174 -0.78 -21.04 3.97
CA ILE A 174 -0.91 -19.62 4.26
C ILE A 174 -1.50 -18.96 3.03
N ALA A 175 -2.62 -18.23 3.19
CA ALA A 175 -3.23 -17.45 2.12
C ALA A 175 -3.16 -15.98 2.52
N ASP A 176 -2.18 -15.25 1.97
CA ASP A 176 -1.85 -13.89 2.38
C ASP A 176 -2.31 -12.90 1.32
N ASP A 177 -3.27 -12.07 1.69
CA ASP A 177 -3.83 -11.01 0.83
C ASP A 177 -4.23 -11.53 -0.55
N VAL A 178 -4.92 -12.69 -0.59
CA VAL A 178 -5.32 -13.32 -1.85
C VAL A 178 -6.38 -12.52 -2.62
N LEU A 179 -7.06 -11.59 -1.93
CA LEU A 179 -8.04 -10.70 -2.57
C LEU A 179 -7.39 -9.45 -3.17
N ARG A 180 -6.11 -9.24 -2.94
CA ARG A 180 -5.48 -7.98 -3.30
C ARG A 180 -4.50 -8.17 -4.44
N ASP A 181 -4.91 -7.74 -5.63
CA ASP A 181 -4.01 -7.64 -6.77
C ASP A 181 -3.14 -6.41 -6.55
N PRO A 182 -1.83 -6.56 -6.42
CA PRO A 182 -0.97 -5.40 -6.17
C PRO A 182 -0.95 -4.39 -7.31
N GLU A 183 -1.24 -4.83 -8.53
CA GLU A 183 -1.20 -3.95 -9.69
C GLU A 183 -2.57 -3.37 -10.06
N ASN A 184 -3.65 -4.09 -9.74
CA ASN A 184 -4.99 -3.72 -10.17
C ASN A 184 -6.01 -3.99 -9.08
N PRO A 185 -6.80 -3.01 -8.68
CA PRO A 185 -7.92 -3.27 -7.77
C PRO A 185 -8.89 -4.26 -8.39
N LEU A 186 -9.33 -5.23 -7.62
CA LEU A 186 -10.22 -6.26 -8.10
C LEU A 186 -11.65 -5.72 -8.19
N ASN A 187 -12.31 -6.04 -9.30
CA ASN A 187 -13.74 -5.76 -9.44
C ASN A 187 -14.56 -6.93 -8.88
N MET A 188 -15.88 -6.76 -8.83
CA MET A 188 -16.81 -7.77 -8.28
C MET A 188 -16.60 -9.15 -8.88
N GLY A 189 -16.47 -9.22 -10.20
CA GLY A 189 -16.30 -10.50 -10.90
C GLY A 189 -15.01 -11.21 -10.52
N GLN A 190 -13.94 -10.45 -10.37
CA GLN A 190 -12.64 -11.00 -9.97
C GLN A 190 -12.68 -11.45 -8.50
N ILE A 191 -13.33 -10.70 -7.63
CA ILE A 191 -13.47 -11.07 -6.21
C ILE A 191 -14.27 -12.37 -6.10
N THR A 192 -15.36 -12.50 -6.84
CA THR A 192 -16.15 -13.73 -6.87
C THR A 192 -15.32 -14.91 -7.39
N LYS A 193 -14.53 -14.68 -8.43
CA LYS A 193 -13.66 -15.72 -9.00
C LYS A 193 -12.61 -16.18 -7.98
N VAL A 194 -12.02 -15.24 -7.22
CA VAL A 194 -11.08 -15.58 -6.15
C VAL A 194 -11.78 -16.43 -5.08
N GLU A 195 -12.97 -16.02 -4.67
CA GLU A 195 -13.74 -16.76 -3.64
C GLU A 195 -14.04 -18.18 -4.11
N ASP A 196 -14.60 -18.32 -5.32
CA ASP A 196 -14.94 -19.62 -5.88
C ASP A 196 -13.71 -20.53 -5.95
N HIS A 197 -12.60 -20.01 -6.46
CA HIS A 197 -11.37 -20.78 -6.59
C HIS A 197 -10.85 -21.19 -5.19
N PHE A 198 -10.84 -20.26 -4.23
CA PHE A 198 -10.38 -20.57 -2.88
C PHE A 198 -11.23 -21.68 -2.26
N MET A 199 -12.55 -21.52 -2.32
CA MET A 199 -13.48 -22.47 -1.69
C MET A 199 -13.51 -23.84 -2.35
N THR A 200 -13.26 -23.92 -3.67
CA THR A 200 -13.35 -25.19 -4.41
C THR A 200 -12.00 -25.87 -4.64
N GLU A 201 -10.89 -25.12 -4.56
CA GLU A 201 -9.56 -25.65 -4.88
C GLU A 201 -8.59 -25.52 -3.71
N SER A 202 -8.38 -24.27 -3.24
CA SER A 202 -7.32 -23.98 -2.26
C SER A 202 -7.52 -24.70 -0.94
N LEU A 203 -8.77 -24.78 -0.46
CA LEU A 203 -9.09 -25.45 0.81
C LEU A 203 -8.73 -26.94 0.81
N PHE A 204 -8.55 -27.53 -0.36
CA PHE A 204 -8.30 -28.97 -0.46
C PHE A 204 -6.82 -29.29 -0.76
N ILE A 205 -5.95 -28.28 -0.79
CA ILE A 205 -4.51 -28.50 -0.96
C ILE A 205 -3.87 -29.13 0.29
N PRO A 206 -4.14 -28.63 1.50
CA PRO A 206 -3.53 -29.24 2.70
C PRO A 206 -4.11 -30.64 2.96
N LEU A 207 -3.28 -31.51 3.51
CA LEU A 207 -3.73 -32.81 3.98
C LEU A 207 -4.70 -32.61 5.17
N LYS A 208 -5.52 -33.62 5.44
CA LYS A 208 -6.50 -33.56 6.52
C LYS A 208 -5.82 -33.20 7.86
N GLY A 209 -6.36 -32.24 8.56
CA GLY A 209 -5.85 -31.78 9.86
C GLY A 209 -4.73 -30.77 9.77
N VAL A 210 -4.30 -30.41 8.57
CA VAL A 210 -3.25 -29.39 8.40
C VAL A 210 -3.91 -27.99 8.44
N PRO A 211 -3.37 -27.05 9.23
CA PRO A 211 -4.02 -25.75 9.38
C PRO A 211 -3.97 -24.89 8.14
N ILE A 212 -5.05 -24.16 7.92
CA ILE A 212 -5.16 -23.14 6.86
C ILE A 212 -5.27 -21.80 7.57
N ILE A 213 -4.40 -20.87 7.23
CA ILE A 213 -4.38 -19.52 7.78
C ILE A 213 -4.64 -18.55 6.66
N VAL A 214 -5.72 -17.78 6.78
CA VAL A 214 -6.06 -16.73 5.80
C VAL A 214 -5.88 -15.39 6.49
N LEU A 215 -5.10 -14.51 5.88
CA LEU A 215 -4.87 -13.18 6.42
C LEU A 215 -5.05 -12.14 5.34
N GLY A 216 -5.56 -11.00 5.72
CA GLY A 216 -5.79 -9.94 4.76
C GLY A 216 -6.53 -8.75 5.32
N THR A 217 -6.82 -7.86 4.40
CA THR A 217 -7.60 -6.65 4.64
C THR A 217 -8.80 -6.72 3.69
N PRO A 218 -10.02 -6.43 4.17
CA PRO A 218 -11.19 -6.60 3.32
C PRO A 218 -11.18 -5.63 2.14
N MET A 219 -11.65 -6.10 1.00
CA MET A 219 -11.71 -5.31 -0.24
C MET A 219 -13.11 -4.77 -0.49
N MET A 220 -14.13 -5.51 -0.05
CA MET A 220 -15.52 -5.09 -0.20
C MET A 220 -16.38 -5.84 0.82
N PRO A 221 -17.55 -5.28 1.17
CA PRO A 221 -18.48 -6.00 2.06
C PRO A 221 -18.87 -7.35 1.47
N GLY A 222 -18.84 -8.38 2.31
CA GLY A 222 -19.26 -9.72 1.90
C GLY A 222 -18.23 -10.50 1.09
N ASP A 223 -16.98 -10.05 1.04
CA ASP A 223 -15.92 -10.77 0.32
C ASP A 223 -15.49 -12.05 1.05
N LEU A 224 -14.48 -12.75 0.50
CA LEU A 224 -13.99 -14.01 1.05
C LEU A 224 -13.69 -13.91 2.56
N LEU A 225 -13.06 -12.83 3.01
CA LEU A 225 -12.72 -12.69 4.44
C LEU A 225 -13.98 -12.65 5.30
N THR A 226 -15.01 -11.96 4.84
CA THR A 226 -16.30 -11.90 5.55
C THR A 226 -16.96 -13.28 5.55
N LYS A 227 -16.91 -14.01 4.45
CA LYS A 227 -17.50 -15.34 4.34
C LYS A 227 -16.80 -16.33 5.26
N LEU A 228 -15.47 -16.29 5.32
CA LEU A 228 -14.70 -17.18 6.19
C LEU A 228 -14.96 -16.91 7.68
N GLN A 229 -15.26 -15.67 8.05
CA GLN A 229 -15.63 -15.34 9.44
C GLN A 229 -16.90 -16.05 9.88
N LYS A 230 -17.76 -16.46 8.94
CA LYS A 230 -19.02 -17.14 9.19
C LYS A 230 -18.92 -18.65 9.00
N ASP A 231 -17.76 -19.16 8.64
CA ASP A 231 -17.53 -20.58 8.35
C ASP A 231 -17.05 -21.27 9.63
N ASP A 232 -17.80 -22.27 10.07
CA ASP A 232 -17.53 -22.96 11.33
C ASP A 232 -16.18 -23.70 11.35
N ARG A 233 -15.56 -23.88 10.18
CA ARG A 233 -14.22 -24.48 10.09
C ARG A 233 -13.12 -23.49 10.47
N PHE A 234 -13.44 -22.21 10.61
CA PHE A 234 -12.49 -21.13 10.86
C PHE A 234 -12.79 -20.41 12.18
N LYS A 235 -11.75 -20.21 12.98
CA LYS A 235 -11.78 -19.20 14.03
C LYS A 235 -11.44 -17.86 13.35
N SER A 236 -12.12 -16.79 13.73
CA SER A 236 -11.88 -15.49 13.13
C SER A 236 -11.43 -14.46 14.16
N ARG A 237 -10.60 -13.52 13.72
CA ARG A 237 -10.18 -12.38 14.52
C ARG A 237 -10.14 -11.14 13.63
N VAL A 238 -10.89 -10.12 14.04
CA VAL A 238 -10.96 -8.84 13.32
C VAL A 238 -10.56 -7.75 14.31
N LEU A 239 -9.45 -7.07 14.07
CA LEU A 239 -8.93 -6.04 14.98
C LEU A 239 -8.61 -4.78 14.20
N PRO A 240 -9.51 -3.80 14.13
CA PRO A 240 -9.20 -2.52 13.48
C PRO A 240 -8.15 -1.73 14.24
N ALA A 241 -7.52 -0.77 13.56
CA ALA A 241 -6.45 0.04 14.15
C ALA A 241 -6.94 0.96 15.28
N LEU A 242 -8.21 1.37 15.21
CA LEU A 242 -8.86 2.17 16.26
C LEU A 242 -10.03 1.37 16.85
N ASP A 243 -10.14 1.44 18.17
CA ASP A 243 -11.20 0.79 18.93
C ASP A 243 -11.32 -0.71 18.63
N PRO A 244 -10.20 -1.45 18.63
CA PRO A 244 -10.25 -2.88 18.27
C PRO A 244 -11.10 -3.71 19.22
N VAL A 245 -11.11 -3.39 20.50
CA VAL A 245 -11.96 -4.03 21.52
C VAL A 245 -12.38 -2.96 22.52
N PRO A 246 -13.47 -3.19 23.28
CA PRO A 246 -13.87 -2.24 24.33
C PRO A 246 -12.71 -1.92 25.28
N GLY A 247 -12.51 -0.65 25.55
CA GLY A 247 -11.48 -0.18 26.46
C GLY A 247 -10.09 -0.02 25.88
N ARG A 248 -9.91 -0.33 24.60
CA ARG A 248 -8.63 -0.15 23.92
C ARG A 248 -8.81 0.77 22.71
N ARG A 249 -8.19 1.95 22.76
CA ARG A 249 -8.38 2.97 21.70
C ARG A 249 -7.53 2.70 20.47
N VAL A 250 -6.25 2.34 20.65
CA VAL A 250 -5.31 2.11 19.55
C VAL A 250 -4.84 0.65 19.60
N LEU A 251 -4.84 -0.01 18.45
CA LEU A 251 -4.47 -1.43 18.36
C LEU A 251 -3.02 -1.65 18.76
N MET A 252 -2.10 -0.85 18.23
CA MET A 252 -0.66 -1.00 18.47
C MET A 252 -0.05 0.36 18.83
N PRO A 253 -0.25 0.84 20.06
CA PRO A 253 0.27 2.14 20.47
C PRO A 253 1.80 2.19 20.52
N GLU A 254 2.47 1.05 20.53
CA GLU A 254 3.93 0.97 20.47
C GLU A 254 4.46 1.52 19.14
N LEU A 255 3.62 1.53 18.11
CA LEU A 255 4.00 1.91 16.75
C LEU A 255 3.22 3.14 16.24
N TYR A 256 1.94 3.24 16.59
CA TYR A 256 1.05 4.27 16.06
C TYR A 256 0.35 5.00 17.19
N ASN A 257 0.53 6.32 17.25
CA ASN A 257 -0.27 7.10 18.19
C ASN A 257 -1.63 7.46 17.57
N GLU A 258 -2.59 7.79 18.42
CA GLU A 258 -3.95 8.12 18.00
C GLU A 258 -3.96 9.32 17.05
N GLU A 259 -3.16 10.34 17.35
CA GLU A 259 -3.12 11.57 16.55
C GLU A 259 -2.76 11.26 15.10
N TRP A 260 -1.71 10.46 14.89
CA TRP A 260 -1.30 10.06 13.53
C TRP A 260 -2.42 9.31 12.81
N LEU A 261 -3.07 8.36 13.50
CA LEU A 261 -4.17 7.60 12.90
C LEU A 261 -5.33 8.51 12.50
N LEU A 262 -5.66 9.49 13.34
CA LEU A 262 -6.73 10.44 13.01
C LEU A 262 -6.35 11.35 11.86
N GLN A 263 -5.08 11.75 11.76
CA GLN A 263 -4.58 12.51 10.61
C GLN A 263 -4.74 11.72 9.32
N GLN A 264 -4.39 10.43 9.33
CA GLN A 264 -4.56 9.56 8.17
C GLN A 264 -6.05 9.40 7.80
N GLN A 265 -6.90 9.23 8.82
CA GLN A 265 -8.35 9.14 8.61
C GLN A 265 -8.90 10.39 7.97
N ASN A 266 -8.48 11.56 8.45
CA ASN A 266 -8.94 12.84 7.91
C ASN A 266 -8.45 13.08 6.47
N ALA A 267 -7.22 12.68 6.18
CA ALA A 267 -6.64 12.88 4.85
C ALA A 267 -7.26 11.97 3.79
N ARG A 268 -7.54 10.71 4.16
CA ARG A 268 -8.05 9.70 3.21
C ARG A 268 -9.09 8.82 3.88
N PRO A 269 -10.27 9.35 4.18
CA PRO A 269 -11.25 8.62 4.98
C PRO A 269 -11.70 7.29 4.37
N LYS A 270 -11.87 7.21 3.05
CA LYS A 270 -12.26 5.96 2.38
C LYS A 270 -11.19 4.88 2.50
N SER A 271 -9.96 5.23 2.11
CA SER A 271 -8.85 4.28 2.19
C SER A 271 -8.61 3.86 3.64
N PHE A 272 -8.67 4.82 4.56
CA PHE A 272 -8.49 4.53 5.98
C PHE A 272 -9.59 3.60 6.50
N ALA A 273 -10.84 3.83 6.11
CA ALA A 273 -11.96 2.98 6.53
C ALA A 273 -11.72 1.53 6.11
N SER A 274 -11.28 1.32 4.87
CA SER A 274 -11.02 -0.03 4.35
C SER A 274 -9.75 -0.64 4.97
N GLU A 275 -8.65 0.08 4.93
CA GLU A 275 -7.31 -0.47 5.24
C GLU A 275 -6.99 -0.49 6.75
N PHE A 276 -7.52 0.46 7.50
CA PHE A 276 -7.23 0.58 8.94
C PHE A 276 -8.42 0.25 9.82
N LEU A 277 -9.63 0.66 9.44
CA LEU A 277 -10.84 0.33 10.21
C LEU A 277 -11.49 -0.98 9.77
N LEU A 278 -11.01 -1.55 8.66
CA LEU A 278 -11.49 -2.84 8.14
C LEU A 278 -12.98 -2.78 7.74
N GLN A 279 -13.42 -1.62 7.26
CA GLN A 279 -14.79 -1.33 6.86
C GLN A 279 -14.80 -0.94 5.38
N PRO A 280 -14.82 -1.92 4.47
CA PRO A 280 -14.77 -1.61 3.04
C PRO A 280 -16.12 -1.09 2.54
N HIS A 281 -16.09 -0.46 1.37
CA HIS A 281 -17.28 0.10 0.72
C HIS A 281 -17.72 -0.80 -0.44
N PHE A 282 -18.98 -0.75 -0.78
CA PHE A 282 -19.47 -1.43 -1.99
C PHE A 282 -18.88 -0.73 -3.22
N ASN A 283 -18.49 -1.53 -4.20
CA ASN A 283 -17.90 -0.98 -5.43
C ASN A 283 -18.89 -0.14 -6.25
N THR A 284 -20.19 -0.38 -6.07
CA THR A 284 -21.22 0.38 -6.79
C THR A 284 -21.58 1.72 -6.15
N GLU A 285 -21.12 1.97 -4.92
CA GLU A 285 -21.35 3.26 -4.27
C GLU A 285 -20.50 4.34 -4.91
N SER A 286 -21.02 5.59 -4.90
CA SER A 286 -20.26 6.74 -5.39
C SER A 286 -18.91 6.85 -4.67
N TYR A 287 -17.89 7.24 -5.41
CA TYR A 287 -16.55 7.41 -4.83
C TYR A 287 -16.56 8.48 -3.75
N PHE A 288 -17.29 9.59 -3.98
CA PHE A 288 -17.42 10.69 -3.02
C PHE A 288 -18.83 10.79 -2.49
N GLU A 289 -18.95 11.24 -1.24
CA GLU A 289 -20.23 11.69 -0.69
C GLU A 289 -20.52 13.10 -1.20
N ARG A 290 -21.80 13.38 -1.47
CA ARG A 290 -22.20 14.71 -1.96
C ARG A 290 -21.74 15.81 -1.00
N GLU A 291 -21.88 15.57 0.29
CA GLU A 291 -21.51 16.54 1.33
C GLU A 291 -20.05 16.96 1.23
N ASP A 292 -19.15 16.01 0.98
CA ASP A 292 -17.70 16.30 0.91
C ASP A 292 -17.36 17.19 -0.29
N ILE A 293 -17.99 16.94 -1.43
CA ILE A 293 -17.79 17.77 -2.62
C ILE A 293 -18.42 19.15 -2.43
N THR A 294 -19.63 19.20 -1.84
CA THR A 294 -20.33 20.47 -1.58
C THR A 294 -19.52 21.38 -0.66
N LYS A 295 -18.80 20.80 0.31
CA LYS A 295 -17.92 21.58 1.20
C LYS A 295 -16.77 22.26 0.43
N CYS A 296 -16.38 21.72 -0.72
CA CYS A 296 -15.35 22.32 -1.56
C CYS A 296 -15.90 23.45 -2.44
N GLU A 297 -17.20 23.54 -2.64
CA GLU A 297 -17.76 24.58 -3.50
C GLU A 297 -17.60 25.97 -2.87
N ASP A 298 -17.25 26.96 -3.70
CA ASP A 298 -17.09 28.34 -3.29
C ASP A 298 -17.96 29.23 -4.17
N ASP A 299 -18.99 29.82 -3.58
CA ASP A 299 -19.96 30.66 -4.28
C ASP A 299 -19.33 31.93 -4.87
N THR A 300 -18.14 32.32 -4.41
CA THR A 300 -17.48 33.56 -4.89
C THR A 300 -16.69 33.33 -6.17
N LEU A 301 -16.38 32.06 -6.50
CA LEU A 301 -15.60 31.76 -7.70
C LEU A 301 -16.46 31.93 -8.96
N ARG A 302 -15.81 32.40 -10.02
CA ARG A 302 -16.41 32.53 -11.36
C ARG A 302 -15.44 31.97 -12.40
N SER A 303 -15.99 31.29 -13.38
CA SER A 303 -15.18 30.72 -14.46
C SER A 303 -14.59 31.84 -15.32
N PHE A 304 -13.26 31.88 -15.42
CA PHE A 304 -12.57 32.87 -16.26
C PHE A 304 -12.66 32.41 -17.72
N PRO A 305 -13.06 33.29 -18.65
CA PRO A 305 -13.24 32.88 -20.05
C PRO A 305 -11.90 32.57 -20.74
N THR A 306 -11.86 31.46 -21.47
CA THR A 306 -10.61 31.00 -22.14
C THR A 306 -10.23 31.87 -23.35
N THR A 307 -11.14 32.71 -23.83
CA THR A 307 -10.89 33.65 -24.93
C THR A 307 -10.09 34.88 -24.51
N LYS A 308 -9.85 35.03 -23.20
CA LYS A 308 -9.09 36.16 -22.64
C LYS A 308 -7.78 35.70 -22.04
N VAL A 309 -6.75 36.54 -22.12
CA VAL A 309 -5.46 36.26 -21.49
C VAL A 309 -5.64 36.35 -19.97
N TYR A 310 -5.25 35.29 -19.28
CA TYR A 310 -5.22 35.24 -17.82
C TYR A 310 -3.84 35.70 -17.36
N THR A 311 -3.79 36.82 -16.64
CA THR A 311 -2.53 37.33 -16.11
C THR A 311 -2.31 36.76 -14.70
N LYS A 312 -1.41 35.79 -14.60
CA LYS A 312 -1.15 35.16 -13.30
C LYS A 312 -0.15 35.97 -12.48
N ALA A 313 -0.32 35.91 -11.17
CA ALA A 313 0.63 36.51 -10.23
C ALA A 313 1.95 35.70 -10.23
N VAL A 314 3.02 36.30 -9.69
CA VAL A 314 4.35 35.70 -9.72
C VAL A 314 4.38 34.34 -8.99
N ASP A 315 3.62 34.21 -7.90
CA ASP A 315 3.56 33.00 -7.09
C ASP A 315 2.43 32.04 -7.48
N GLU A 316 1.68 32.35 -8.53
CA GLU A 316 0.61 31.49 -9.05
C GLU A 316 1.13 30.41 -9.97
N GLN A 317 0.60 29.20 -9.80
CA GLN A 317 0.81 28.09 -10.74
C GLN A 317 -0.56 27.62 -11.24
N LEU A 318 -0.63 27.31 -12.53
CA LEU A 318 -1.88 26.85 -13.15
C LEU A 318 -1.75 25.40 -13.59
N PHE A 319 -2.76 24.62 -13.24
CA PHE A 319 -2.84 23.20 -13.54
C PHE A 319 -4.14 22.90 -14.27
N ALA A 320 -4.06 22.05 -15.29
CA ALA A 320 -5.24 21.76 -16.13
C ALA A 320 -5.42 20.25 -16.31
N GLY A 321 -6.67 19.87 -16.48
CA GLY A 321 -7.05 18.51 -16.83
C GLY A 321 -8.10 18.52 -17.92
N PHE A 322 -7.93 17.63 -18.89
CA PHE A 322 -8.85 17.54 -20.03
C PHE A 322 -9.21 16.09 -20.28
N ASP A 323 -10.48 15.76 -20.06
CA ASP A 323 -11.02 14.44 -20.35
C ASP A 323 -11.65 14.46 -21.73
N VAL A 324 -11.14 13.63 -22.64
CA VAL A 324 -11.55 13.61 -24.04
C VAL A 324 -12.83 12.78 -24.18
N GLY A 325 -13.92 13.41 -24.51
CA GLY A 325 -15.20 12.73 -24.71
C GLY A 325 -15.21 11.90 -25.99
N LYS A 326 -15.86 10.75 -25.94
CA LYS A 326 -16.09 9.89 -27.10
C LYS A 326 -17.19 10.52 -27.96
N LYS A 327 -17.24 10.14 -29.23
CA LYS A 327 -18.14 10.65 -30.29
C LYS A 327 -19.48 11.30 -29.90
N ARG A 328 -20.09 10.91 -28.81
CA ARG A 328 -21.39 11.44 -28.35
C ARG A 328 -21.36 12.00 -26.95
N HIS A 329 -20.17 12.05 -26.35
CA HIS A 329 -20.00 12.54 -24.99
C HIS A 329 -19.20 13.83 -24.99
N PRO A 330 -19.51 14.77 -24.12
CA PRO A 330 -18.73 16.01 -24.07
C PRO A 330 -17.31 15.75 -23.59
N SER A 331 -16.36 16.56 -24.08
CA SER A 331 -15.07 16.66 -23.44
C SER A 331 -15.16 17.70 -22.34
N HIS A 332 -14.35 17.58 -21.31
CA HIS A 332 -14.42 18.50 -20.17
C HIS A 332 -13.03 19.01 -19.81
N LEU A 333 -12.90 20.34 -19.75
CA LEU A 333 -11.67 21.03 -19.36
C LEU A 333 -11.86 21.67 -18.00
N VAL A 334 -10.85 21.52 -17.12
CA VAL A 334 -10.77 22.32 -15.89
C VAL A 334 -9.40 22.97 -15.80
N ILE A 335 -9.35 24.15 -15.15
CA ILE A 335 -8.11 24.83 -14.82
C ILE A 335 -8.18 25.24 -13.35
N PHE A 336 -7.12 24.90 -12.61
CA PHE A 336 -6.95 25.28 -11.22
C PHE A 336 -5.78 26.24 -11.09
N ARG A 337 -5.89 27.19 -10.17
CA ARG A 337 -4.74 27.98 -9.74
C ARG A 337 -4.32 27.56 -8.34
N LYS A 338 -3.03 27.49 -8.13
CA LYS A 338 -2.45 27.22 -6.81
C LYS A 338 -1.71 28.46 -6.34
N VAL A 339 -2.05 28.93 -5.16
CA VAL A 339 -1.36 30.04 -4.46
C VAL A 339 -1.13 29.59 -3.02
N GLY A 340 0.11 29.35 -2.65
CA GLY A 340 0.41 28.73 -1.36
C GLY A 340 -0.25 27.37 -1.28
N ASP A 341 -1.04 27.13 -0.26
CA ASP A 341 -1.78 25.87 -0.08
C ASP A 341 -3.17 25.89 -0.70
N SER A 342 -3.65 27.06 -1.13
CA SER A 342 -5.00 27.19 -1.72
C SER A 342 -4.98 26.73 -3.18
N ILE A 343 -5.96 25.92 -3.54
CA ILE A 343 -6.15 25.42 -4.91
C ILE A 343 -7.58 25.74 -5.31
N GLU A 344 -7.73 26.62 -6.30
CA GLU A 344 -9.02 27.16 -6.69
C GLU A 344 -9.29 26.87 -8.17
N GLN A 345 -10.48 26.34 -8.44
CA GLN A 345 -10.94 26.12 -9.81
C GLN A 345 -11.27 27.47 -10.43
N ILE A 346 -10.55 27.86 -11.46
CA ILE A 346 -10.76 29.15 -12.12
C ILE A 346 -11.47 29.02 -13.47
N HIS A 347 -11.62 27.80 -13.97
CA HIS A 347 -12.31 27.56 -15.24
C HIS A 347 -12.81 26.15 -15.34
N GLN A 348 -13.97 26.00 -15.98
CA GLN A 348 -14.40 24.71 -16.54
C GLN A 348 -15.16 25.00 -17.84
N SER A 349 -15.08 24.08 -18.77
CA SER A 349 -15.88 24.12 -19.98
C SER A 349 -16.24 22.72 -20.46
N TRP A 350 -17.42 22.62 -21.05
CA TRP A 350 -17.96 21.39 -21.63
C TRP A 350 -17.96 21.56 -23.14
N LEU A 351 -17.24 20.70 -23.86
CA LEU A 351 -17.16 20.77 -25.32
C LEU A 351 -18.10 19.71 -25.90
N ASP A 352 -19.37 20.07 -25.99
CA ASP A 352 -20.44 19.17 -26.45
C ASP A 352 -20.46 19.10 -27.97
N GLY A 353 -20.05 17.97 -28.55
CA GLY A 353 -20.12 17.73 -30.00
C GLY A 353 -18.98 18.34 -30.82
N TRP A 354 -17.91 18.78 -30.17
CA TRP A 354 -16.76 19.37 -30.88
C TRP A 354 -15.92 18.30 -31.59
N SER A 355 -15.46 18.63 -32.80
CA SER A 355 -14.50 17.75 -33.51
C SER A 355 -13.15 17.72 -32.76
N TYR A 356 -12.39 16.65 -32.98
CA TYR A 356 -11.06 16.57 -32.35
C TYR A 356 -10.13 17.71 -32.80
N SER A 357 -10.24 18.14 -34.03
CA SER A 357 -9.43 19.26 -34.54
C SER A 357 -9.78 20.56 -33.83
N ASP A 358 -11.09 20.81 -33.64
CA ASP A 358 -11.55 22.00 -32.91
C ASP A 358 -11.10 21.97 -31.45
N GLN A 359 -11.09 20.76 -30.85
CA GLN A 359 -10.65 20.59 -29.46
C GLN A 359 -9.13 20.89 -29.33
N VAL A 360 -8.32 20.44 -30.28
CA VAL A 360 -6.88 20.74 -30.29
C VAL A 360 -6.63 22.24 -30.43
N GLU A 361 -7.33 22.89 -31.37
CA GLU A 361 -7.21 24.34 -31.55
C GLU A 361 -7.56 25.08 -30.26
N TYR A 362 -8.65 24.67 -29.62
CA TYR A 362 -9.11 25.24 -28.35
C TYR A 362 -8.07 25.03 -27.24
N LEU A 363 -7.53 23.82 -27.10
CA LEU A 363 -6.54 23.52 -26.06
C LEU A 363 -5.24 24.32 -26.28
N ASN A 364 -4.85 24.53 -27.53
CA ASN A 364 -3.67 25.34 -27.85
C ASN A 364 -3.92 26.81 -27.49
N GLU A 365 -5.11 27.33 -27.78
CA GLU A 365 -5.50 28.69 -27.37
C GLU A 365 -5.50 28.82 -25.83
N VAL A 366 -6.02 27.83 -25.12
CA VAL A 366 -6.03 27.82 -23.65
C VAL A 366 -4.61 27.84 -23.11
N ALA A 367 -3.71 27.00 -23.65
CA ALA A 367 -2.32 26.95 -23.22
C ALA A 367 -1.64 28.31 -23.37
N GLU A 368 -1.90 28.99 -24.50
CA GLU A 368 -1.34 30.31 -24.77
C GLU A 368 -1.90 31.38 -23.84
N ASN A 369 -3.22 31.39 -23.66
CA ASN A 369 -3.91 32.44 -22.89
C ASN A 369 -3.69 32.32 -21.37
N PHE A 370 -3.44 31.11 -20.85
CA PHE A 370 -3.35 30.88 -19.39
C PHE A 370 -1.94 30.61 -18.88
N GLU A 371 -0.98 30.41 -19.75
CA GLU A 371 0.38 30.02 -19.33
C GLU A 371 0.32 28.84 -18.35
N ILE A 372 -0.31 27.74 -18.79
CA ILE A 372 -0.49 26.54 -17.95
C ILE A 372 0.89 25.99 -17.53
N THR A 373 1.06 25.74 -16.24
CA THR A 373 2.30 25.17 -15.69
C THR A 373 2.43 23.70 -16.08
N ARG A 374 1.35 22.95 -15.92
CA ARG A 374 1.29 21.53 -16.32
C ARG A 374 -0.17 21.16 -16.57
N GLY A 375 -0.43 20.49 -17.69
CA GLY A 375 -1.74 20.02 -18.05
C GLY A 375 -1.72 18.55 -18.46
N TYR A 376 -2.72 17.80 -18.06
CA TYR A 376 -2.90 16.40 -18.47
C TYR A 376 -4.14 16.26 -19.33
N ILE A 377 -4.03 15.42 -20.37
CA ILE A 377 -5.20 15.03 -21.18
C ILE A 377 -5.33 13.50 -21.15
N ASP A 378 -6.58 13.02 -21.17
CA ASP A 378 -6.81 11.60 -21.41
C ASP A 378 -6.50 11.30 -22.86
N ASN A 379 -5.50 10.51 -23.10
CA ASN A 379 -5.12 10.11 -24.45
C ASN A 379 -5.06 8.59 -24.58
N THR A 380 -5.98 7.92 -23.93
CA THR A 380 -6.03 6.45 -23.92
C THR A 380 -6.03 5.86 -25.33
N ARG A 381 -6.57 6.60 -26.30
CA ARG A 381 -6.67 6.15 -27.70
C ARG A 381 -5.82 6.97 -28.68
N GLY A 382 -5.11 7.97 -28.19
CA GLY A 382 -4.26 8.80 -29.04
C GLY A 382 -4.98 9.70 -30.02
N GLU A 383 -6.24 10.06 -29.75
CA GLU A 383 -7.06 10.85 -30.68
C GLU A 383 -6.52 12.24 -30.98
N LEU A 384 -5.79 12.82 -30.05
CA LEU A 384 -5.32 14.22 -30.17
C LEU A 384 -3.82 14.36 -30.46
N GLU A 385 -3.02 13.33 -30.19
CA GLU A 385 -1.55 13.43 -30.27
C GLU A 385 -1.02 13.91 -31.62
N ASP A 386 -1.55 13.39 -32.71
CA ASP A 386 -1.04 13.65 -34.06
C ASP A 386 -1.65 14.89 -34.71
N ARG A 387 -2.34 15.74 -33.94
CA ARG A 387 -3.08 16.90 -34.48
C ARG A 387 -2.45 18.26 -34.15
N GLY A 388 -1.18 18.27 -33.74
CA GLY A 388 -0.50 19.52 -33.42
C GLY A 388 -0.81 20.09 -32.05
N LEU A 389 -1.10 19.23 -31.07
CA LEU A 389 -1.35 19.64 -29.70
C LEU A 389 -0.10 20.23 -29.06
N ASP A 390 -0.25 21.36 -28.34
CA ASP A 390 0.84 22.00 -27.63
C ASP A 390 1.46 21.04 -26.61
N HIS A 391 2.80 21.07 -26.52
CA HIS A 391 3.58 20.17 -25.65
C HIS A 391 3.29 20.30 -24.15
N ILE A 392 2.66 21.40 -23.73
CA ILE A 392 2.27 21.58 -22.32
C ILE A 392 1.24 20.53 -21.90
N TRP A 393 0.44 20.04 -22.85
CA TRP A 393 -0.56 19.01 -22.60
C TRP A 393 0.12 17.64 -22.66
N ARG A 394 0.24 17.01 -21.50
CA ARG A 394 0.87 15.69 -21.37
C ARG A 394 -0.21 14.61 -21.43
N ALA A 395 0.04 13.61 -22.26
CA ALA A 395 -0.91 12.50 -22.41
C ALA A 395 -0.88 11.60 -21.17
N MET A 396 -2.06 11.22 -20.70
CA MET A 396 -2.21 10.25 -19.62
C MET A 396 -3.09 9.11 -20.12
N SER A 397 -2.59 7.90 -20.03
CA SER A 397 -3.38 6.71 -20.36
C SER A 397 -4.15 6.25 -19.12
N PHE A 398 -5.44 6.02 -19.28
CA PHE A 398 -6.31 5.59 -18.19
C PHE A 398 -6.22 4.08 -17.99
N THR A 399 -5.30 3.68 -17.14
CA THR A 399 -5.22 2.31 -16.63
C THR A 399 -5.93 2.26 -15.29
N VAL A 400 -6.17 1.07 -14.77
CA VAL A 400 -6.73 0.91 -13.44
C VAL A 400 -5.81 1.58 -12.40
N LYS A 401 -4.50 1.38 -12.56
CA LYS A 401 -3.51 1.97 -11.65
C LYS A 401 -3.54 3.50 -11.68
N SER A 402 -3.48 4.10 -12.88
CA SER A 402 -3.46 5.56 -12.99
C SER A 402 -4.76 6.19 -12.48
N LYS A 403 -5.90 5.56 -12.76
CA LYS A 403 -7.19 6.03 -12.23
C LYS A 403 -7.20 6.02 -10.70
N ASN A 404 -6.71 4.94 -10.08
CA ASN A 404 -6.65 4.86 -8.62
C ASN A 404 -5.74 5.91 -8.01
N THR A 405 -4.57 6.12 -8.61
CA THR A 405 -3.64 7.16 -8.14
C THR A 405 -4.33 8.53 -8.15
N MET A 406 -4.93 8.88 -9.29
CA MET A 406 -5.60 10.17 -9.44
C MET A 406 -6.77 10.32 -8.47
N ALA A 407 -7.55 9.26 -8.28
CA ALA A 407 -8.70 9.30 -7.38
C ALA A 407 -8.27 9.52 -5.93
N GLN A 408 -7.19 8.87 -5.50
CA GLN A 408 -6.65 9.05 -4.14
C GLN A 408 -6.12 10.46 -3.94
N VAL A 409 -5.45 11.03 -4.94
CA VAL A 409 -4.96 12.41 -4.88
C VAL A 409 -6.16 13.37 -4.82
N PHE A 410 -7.19 13.13 -5.63
CA PHE A 410 -8.42 13.94 -5.60
C PHE A 410 -9.06 13.87 -4.20
N GLU A 411 -9.19 12.66 -3.63
CA GLU A 411 -9.71 12.48 -2.27
C GLU A 411 -8.91 13.29 -1.24
N GLN A 412 -7.58 13.24 -1.35
CA GLN A 412 -6.71 13.99 -0.44
C GLN A 412 -6.99 15.49 -0.51
N TYR A 413 -7.13 16.04 -1.72
CA TYR A 413 -7.43 17.47 -1.87
C TYR A 413 -8.82 17.83 -1.39
N VAL A 414 -9.81 16.97 -1.64
CA VAL A 414 -11.18 17.19 -1.16
C VAL A 414 -11.20 17.35 0.38
N HIS A 415 -10.42 16.51 1.08
CA HIS A 415 -10.42 16.53 2.54
C HIS A 415 -9.36 17.47 3.14
N SER A 416 -8.56 18.14 2.31
CA SER A 416 -7.52 19.06 2.80
C SER A 416 -8.08 20.36 3.37
N GLY A 417 -9.28 20.75 2.96
CA GLY A 417 -9.85 22.06 3.28
C GLY A 417 -9.33 23.19 2.39
N ASN A 418 -8.40 22.88 1.48
CA ASN A 418 -7.75 23.90 0.63
C ASN A 418 -8.26 23.93 -0.80
N LEU A 419 -9.06 22.93 -1.19
CA LEU A 419 -9.62 22.83 -2.54
C LEU A 419 -10.92 23.63 -2.62
N LYS A 420 -11.00 24.49 -3.63
CA LYS A 420 -12.22 25.26 -3.90
C LYS A 420 -12.69 24.99 -5.32
N LEU A 421 -13.93 24.56 -5.46
CA LEU A 421 -14.56 24.23 -6.72
C LEU A 421 -15.60 25.26 -7.11
N LEU A 422 -15.76 25.49 -8.40
CA LEU A 422 -16.87 26.26 -8.95
C LEU A 422 -18.18 25.55 -8.61
N LYS A 423 -19.17 26.31 -8.20
CA LYS A 423 -20.48 25.77 -7.89
C LYS A 423 -21.22 25.46 -9.20
N ASP A 424 -21.45 24.19 -9.48
CA ASP A 424 -22.05 23.75 -10.73
C ASP A 424 -22.67 22.37 -10.55
N GLU A 425 -23.99 22.26 -10.72
CA GLU A 425 -24.73 21.01 -10.52
C GLU A 425 -24.33 19.92 -11.53
N ARG A 426 -24.02 20.29 -12.77
CA ARG A 426 -23.56 19.33 -13.77
C ARG A 426 -22.23 18.72 -13.32
N GLN A 427 -21.32 19.58 -12.86
CA GLN A 427 -20.01 19.15 -12.36
C GLN A 427 -20.17 18.20 -11.16
N ILE A 428 -20.96 18.59 -10.17
CA ILE A 428 -21.21 17.74 -8.99
C ILE A 428 -21.77 16.38 -9.41
N ASN A 429 -22.80 16.38 -10.25
CA ASN A 429 -23.45 15.14 -10.66
C ASN A 429 -22.50 14.22 -11.40
N GLN A 430 -21.60 14.77 -12.22
CA GLN A 430 -20.57 14.01 -12.90
C GLN A 430 -19.54 13.44 -11.92
N ILE A 431 -19.15 14.21 -10.91
CA ILE A 431 -18.23 13.72 -9.87
C ILE A 431 -18.88 12.56 -9.12
N LEU A 432 -20.14 12.72 -8.71
CA LEU A 432 -20.84 11.71 -7.90
C LEU A 432 -21.26 10.49 -8.70
N SER A 433 -21.26 10.57 -10.04
CA SER A 433 -21.60 9.42 -10.88
C SER A 433 -20.51 8.35 -10.90
N VAL A 434 -19.28 8.70 -10.50
CA VAL A 434 -18.15 7.76 -10.50
C VAL A 434 -18.21 6.93 -9.23
N ASN A 435 -18.20 5.60 -9.39
CA ASN A 435 -18.29 4.65 -8.27
C ASN A 435 -16.91 4.25 -7.74
N ASN A 436 -16.89 3.38 -6.74
CA ASN A 436 -15.66 2.91 -6.11
C ASN A 436 -14.78 2.04 -7.04
N GLU A 437 -15.32 1.57 -8.16
CA GLU A 437 -14.53 0.92 -9.22
C GLU A 437 -13.95 1.94 -10.21
N LEU A 438 -14.18 3.22 -9.98
CA LEU A 438 -13.78 4.31 -10.87
C LEU A 438 -14.41 4.16 -12.26
N LYS A 439 -15.70 3.81 -12.25
CA LYS A 439 -16.55 3.70 -13.44
C LYS A 439 -17.76 4.60 -13.25
N ALA A 440 -18.28 5.09 -14.34
CA ALA A 440 -19.50 5.87 -14.35
C ALA A 440 -20.45 5.37 -15.43
N PRO A 441 -21.77 5.50 -15.25
CA PRO A 441 -22.69 5.14 -16.31
C PRO A 441 -22.59 6.12 -17.48
N GLU A 442 -22.75 5.62 -18.69
CA GLU A 442 -22.81 6.47 -19.88
C GLU A 442 -24.17 7.15 -19.92
N THR A 443 -24.17 8.46 -19.99
CA THR A 443 -25.40 9.27 -20.07
C THR A 443 -25.22 10.35 -21.15
N PRO A 444 -26.31 10.93 -21.65
CA PRO A 444 -26.17 12.06 -22.58
C PRO A 444 -25.44 13.27 -21.98
N MET A 445 -25.38 13.34 -20.64
CA MET A 445 -24.71 14.46 -19.94
C MET A 445 -23.23 14.19 -19.68
N GLY A 446 -22.72 13.00 -20.03
CA GLY A 446 -21.32 12.63 -19.83
C GLY A 446 -21.15 11.28 -19.17
N HIS A 447 -19.91 10.95 -18.88
CA HIS A 447 -19.48 9.63 -18.37
C HIS A 447 -18.45 9.79 -17.23
N GLY A 448 -18.76 10.66 -16.28
CA GLY A 448 -17.83 10.96 -15.19
C GLY A 448 -16.70 11.90 -15.59
N ASP A 449 -16.88 12.62 -16.69
CA ASP A 449 -15.83 13.44 -17.31
C ASP A 449 -15.26 14.49 -16.35
N ALA A 450 -16.14 15.12 -15.55
CA ALA A 450 -15.68 16.13 -14.59
C ALA A 450 -14.83 15.52 -13.49
N PHE A 451 -15.14 14.29 -13.03
CA PHE A 451 -14.30 13.59 -12.04
C PHE A 451 -12.87 13.43 -12.58
N PHE A 452 -12.75 12.92 -13.80
CA PHE A 452 -11.42 12.57 -14.33
C PHE A 452 -10.64 13.81 -14.76
N SER A 453 -11.29 14.83 -15.31
CA SER A 453 -10.58 16.07 -15.64
C SER A 453 -10.05 16.77 -14.38
N ILE A 454 -10.87 16.83 -13.32
CA ILE A 454 -10.43 17.39 -12.03
C ILE A 454 -9.28 16.54 -11.45
N ALA A 455 -9.44 15.22 -11.45
CA ALA A 455 -8.41 14.31 -10.93
C ALA A 455 -7.09 14.49 -11.66
N MET A 456 -7.11 14.65 -12.99
CA MET A 456 -5.90 14.89 -13.78
C MET A 456 -5.23 16.22 -13.42
N ALA A 457 -6.01 17.29 -13.28
CA ALA A 457 -5.46 18.59 -12.91
C ALA A 457 -4.82 18.55 -11.51
N LEU A 458 -5.50 17.90 -10.57
CA LEU A 458 -4.97 17.77 -9.20
C LEU A 458 -3.75 16.86 -9.16
N GLN A 459 -3.70 15.82 -9.99
CA GLN A 459 -2.53 14.97 -10.12
C GLN A 459 -1.32 15.79 -10.62
N ALA A 460 -1.52 16.65 -11.62
CA ALA A 460 -0.47 17.53 -12.12
C ALA A 460 0.07 18.44 -11.00
N CYS A 461 -0.84 19.02 -10.23
CA CYS A 461 -0.50 19.86 -9.08
C CYS A 461 0.30 19.08 -8.02
N TYR A 462 -0.17 17.90 -7.68
CA TYR A 462 0.45 17.04 -6.67
C TYR A 462 1.88 16.64 -7.08
N GLU A 463 2.05 16.19 -8.31
CA GLU A 463 3.35 15.76 -8.80
C GLU A 463 4.38 16.90 -8.78
N LEU A 464 3.99 18.09 -9.23
CA LEU A 464 4.91 19.22 -9.21
C LEU A 464 5.28 19.62 -7.79
N SER A 465 4.34 19.52 -6.85
CA SER A 465 4.60 19.80 -5.44
C SER A 465 5.60 18.79 -4.84
N GLN A 466 5.54 17.53 -5.29
CA GLN A 466 6.44 16.48 -4.81
C GLN A 466 7.81 16.51 -5.49
N ASP A 467 7.87 16.94 -6.74
CA ASP A 467 9.13 17.07 -7.48
C ASP A 467 10.14 17.99 -6.79
N ILE A 468 9.66 18.89 -5.94
CA ILE A 468 10.51 19.80 -5.17
C ILE A 468 11.17 19.07 -3.99
N TYR A 469 10.54 18.01 -3.49
CA TYR A 469 10.92 17.40 -2.21
C TYR A 469 11.50 15.99 -2.31
N THR A 470 11.48 15.36 -3.47
CA THR A 470 11.92 13.97 -3.55
C THR A 470 12.80 13.69 -4.75
N THR A 471 13.92 13.04 -4.46
CA THR A 471 14.78 12.41 -5.44
C THR A 471 14.47 10.91 -5.53
N VAL A 472 13.52 10.44 -4.76
CA VAL A 472 13.16 9.04 -4.62
C VAL A 472 11.85 8.78 -5.35
N GLY A 473 11.94 8.32 -6.57
CA GLY A 473 10.80 7.80 -7.28
C GLY A 473 9.49 8.60 -7.24
N ASP A 474 8.55 8.08 -7.92
CA ASP A 474 7.23 8.72 -8.05
C ASP A 474 6.40 8.47 -6.79
N VAL A 475 5.95 9.54 -6.16
CA VAL A 475 5.05 9.45 -4.99
C VAL A 475 3.77 8.70 -5.36
N SER A 476 3.36 8.76 -6.62
CA SER A 476 2.20 8.00 -7.07
C SER A 476 2.42 6.48 -6.94
N ASP A 477 3.65 6.01 -7.10
CA ASP A 477 3.98 4.61 -6.87
C ASP A 477 3.81 4.24 -5.40
N TRP A 478 4.16 5.15 -4.50
CA TRP A 478 3.95 4.95 -3.07
C TRP A 478 2.46 4.93 -2.73
N LEU A 479 1.68 5.85 -3.30
CA LEU A 479 0.23 5.88 -3.09
C LEU A 479 -0.45 4.60 -3.61
N ASN A 480 0.11 4.01 -4.64
CA ASN A 480 -0.39 2.77 -5.23
C ASN A 480 0.22 1.52 -4.62
N ALA A 481 1.19 1.67 -3.73
CA ALA A 481 1.78 0.54 -3.02
C ALA A 481 0.75 0.02 -2.03
N VAL A 482 -0.18 -0.73 -2.57
CA VAL A 482 -1.35 -1.22 -1.86
C VAL A 482 -0.96 -2.36 -0.93
N SER A 483 0.18 -2.95 -1.20
CA SER A 483 0.66 -4.09 -0.42
C SER A 483 2.15 -3.92 -0.15
N PRO A 484 2.59 -4.13 1.08
CA PRO A 484 4.03 -4.09 1.35
C PRO A 484 4.81 -5.16 0.60
N GLY A 485 4.11 -6.07 -0.06
CA GLY A 485 4.75 -7.10 -0.85
C GLY A 485 4.99 -6.76 -2.30
N GLU A 486 4.65 -5.57 -2.74
CA GLU A 486 4.92 -5.22 -4.13
C GLU A 486 6.42 -5.03 -4.34
N ALA A 487 6.96 -5.89 -5.17
CA ALA A 487 8.38 -5.86 -5.46
C ALA A 487 8.75 -4.82 -6.52
N ALA A 488 7.79 -4.12 -7.05
CA ALA A 488 8.06 -3.07 -8.03
C ALA A 488 8.61 -1.84 -7.32
N GLN A 489 9.88 -1.87 -7.03
CA GLN A 489 10.56 -0.68 -6.52
C GLN A 489 10.62 0.37 -7.62
N PRO A 490 10.30 1.61 -7.34
CA PRO A 490 10.59 2.67 -8.30
C PRO A 490 12.09 2.64 -8.63
N LYS A 491 12.42 2.76 -9.90
CA LYS A 491 13.82 2.75 -10.32
C LYS A 491 14.64 3.82 -9.59
N ALA A 492 14.00 4.93 -9.29
CA ALA A 492 14.65 6.02 -8.55
C ALA A 492 14.97 5.63 -7.11
N SER A 493 14.10 4.86 -6.46
CA SER A 493 14.34 4.40 -5.09
C SER A 493 15.52 3.42 -5.04
N ALA A 494 15.57 2.49 -5.99
CA ALA A 494 16.67 1.52 -6.07
C ALA A 494 18.00 2.24 -6.30
N LYS A 495 17.99 3.28 -7.14
CA LYS A 495 19.19 4.08 -7.39
C LYS A 495 19.64 4.80 -6.13
N LEU A 496 18.69 5.46 -5.44
CA LEU A 496 19.01 6.17 -4.20
C LEU A 496 19.53 5.22 -3.12
N GLU A 497 18.91 4.06 -2.98
CA GLU A 497 19.37 3.04 -2.03
C GLU A 497 20.81 2.61 -2.34
N SER A 498 21.10 2.38 -3.62
CA SER A 498 22.45 2.03 -4.05
C SER A 498 23.44 3.16 -3.73
N GLU A 499 23.06 4.38 -3.96
CA GLU A 499 23.91 5.55 -3.68
C GLU A 499 24.13 5.75 -2.18
N LEU A 500 23.08 5.53 -1.38
CA LEU A 500 23.21 5.59 0.09
C LEU A 500 24.14 4.51 0.61
N ARG A 501 24.04 3.30 0.07
CA ARG A 501 24.93 2.19 0.45
C ARG A 501 26.39 2.48 0.10
N GLN A 502 26.61 3.30 -0.94
CA GLN A 502 27.93 3.72 -1.37
C GLN A 502 28.41 5.02 -0.71
N GLY A 503 27.61 5.54 0.24
CA GLY A 503 27.91 6.81 0.91
C GLY A 503 27.64 8.03 0.06
N ARG A 504 26.80 7.88 -0.97
CA ARG A 504 26.42 8.97 -1.88
C ARG A 504 24.91 9.21 -1.85
N TYR A 505 24.52 10.43 -2.05
CA TYR A 505 23.10 10.78 -2.15
C TYR A 505 22.94 12.04 -3.00
N ALA A 506 21.75 12.24 -3.55
CA ALA A 506 21.46 13.40 -4.37
C ALA A 506 21.00 14.57 -3.50
N ASN A 507 21.56 15.73 -3.76
CA ASN A 507 21.08 16.95 -3.12
C ASN A 507 19.69 17.29 -3.68
N PRO A 508 18.66 17.41 -2.84
CA PRO A 508 17.30 17.63 -3.33
C PRO A 508 17.11 18.97 -4.05
N GLU A 509 17.93 19.97 -3.75
CA GLU A 509 17.82 21.28 -4.38
C GLU A 509 18.51 21.34 -5.76
N THR A 510 19.69 20.77 -5.85
CA THR A 510 20.48 20.85 -7.08
C THR A 510 20.40 19.59 -7.94
N ARG A 511 19.93 18.48 -7.36
CA ARG A 511 19.89 17.16 -7.97
C ARG A 511 21.28 16.61 -8.31
N GLU A 512 22.31 17.16 -7.69
CA GLU A 512 23.68 16.66 -7.85
C GLU A 512 23.97 15.58 -6.83
N ILE A 513 24.67 14.55 -7.26
CA ILE A 513 25.10 13.48 -6.36
C ILE A 513 26.26 14.00 -5.53
N ILE A 514 26.15 13.84 -4.23
CA ILE A 514 27.18 14.25 -3.31
C ILE A 514 28.00 13.04 -2.89
N UNK A 515 28.97 13.11 -3.22
CA UNK A 515 29.77 12.04 -2.95
C UNK A 515 30.33 12.20 -1.59
N ASP A 516 30.67 11.31 -1.09
CA ASP A 516 31.27 11.24 0.24
C ASP A 516 30.43 11.95 1.29
N ALA A 517 29.14 11.65 1.23
CA ALA A 517 28.22 12.30 2.14
C ALA A 517 28.47 11.89 3.59
N ASN A 518 28.69 12.87 4.43
CA ASN A 518 28.58 12.67 5.88
C ASN A 518 27.07 12.70 6.18
N LEU A 519 26.52 11.54 6.52
CA LEU A 519 25.08 11.39 6.74
C LEU A 519 24.51 12.33 7.81
N GLU A 520 25.37 12.83 8.70
CA GLU A 520 24.97 13.81 9.71
C GLU A 520 24.52 15.15 9.10
N ASN A 521 25.00 15.44 7.90
CA ASN A 521 24.70 16.70 7.21
C ASN A 521 23.73 16.54 6.02
N VAL A 522 23.15 15.35 5.85
CA VAL A 522 22.17 15.14 4.78
C VAL A 522 20.93 15.99 5.07
N PRO A 523 20.54 16.88 4.17
CA PRO A 523 19.26 17.56 4.36
C PRO A 523 18.16 16.51 4.28
N VAL A 524 17.47 16.34 5.38
CA VAL A 524 16.36 15.39 5.42
C VAL A 524 15.23 15.95 4.58
N LEU A 525 14.74 15.15 3.66
CA LEU A 525 13.60 15.55 2.83
C LEU A 525 12.43 15.94 3.73
N SER A 526 11.94 17.12 3.52
CA SER A 526 10.86 17.69 4.33
C SER A 526 9.52 17.28 3.72
N TRP A 527 8.76 16.50 4.46
CA TRP A 527 7.47 15.96 4.00
C TRP A 527 6.35 16.65 4.77
N GLY A 528 5.93 17.79 4.31
CA GLY A 528 4.83 18.51 4.94
C GLY A 528 5.14 19.01 6.35
N SER A 529 4.24 19.80 6.88
CA SER A 529 4.46 20.51 8.15
C SER A 529 3.99 19.74 9.39
N SER A 530 3.44 18.55 9.25
CA SER A 530 2.69 17.90 10.31
C SER A 530 3.22 16.52 10.74
N ALA A 531 4.54 16.35 10.75
CA ALA A 531 5.11 15.14 11.33
C ALA A 531 4.67 15.05 12.81
N PRO A 532 4.17 13.92 13.26
CA PRO A 532 3.75 13.80 14.65
C PRO A 532 4.94 13.97 15.59
N GLU A 533 4.75 14.71 16.66
CA GLU A 533 5.74 14.77 17.72
C GLU A 533 5.69 13.47 18.49
N ILE A 534 6.66 12.65 18.29
CA ILE A 534 6.72 11.35 18.95
C ILE A 534 7.94 11.33 19.87
N GLY A 535 7.78 11.86 21.05
CA GLY A 535 8.71 11.77 22.16
C GLY A 535 10.20 11.74 21.79
N GLU A 536 10.97 11.10 22.63
CA GLU A 536 12.42 11.00 22.46
C GLU A 536 12.85 10.09 21.30
N GLN A 537 11.91 9.33 20.73
CA GLN A 537 12.18 8.41 19.63
C GLN A 537 11.62 8.92 18.31
N ALA A 538 11.32 10.19 18.23
CA ALA A 538 10.85 10.77 17.00
C ALA A 538 11.86 10.54 15.88
N PRO A 539 11.40 10.29 14.67
CA PRO A 539 12.31 10.27 13.54
C PRO A 539 13.01 11.60 13.41
N ASN A 540 14.00 11.67 12.55
CA ASN A 540 14.72 12.89 12.28
C ASN A 540 13.75 14.08 12.31
N PRO A 541 14.03 15.11 13.14
CA PRO A 541 13.10 16.24 13.27
C PRO A 541 12.85 17.00 11.97
N ASN A 542 13.67 16.77 10.95
CA ASN A 542 13.46 17.37 9.64
C ASN A 542 12.57 16.53 8.73
N CYS A 543 12.22 15.30 9.14
CA CYS A 543 11.30 14.47 8.36
C CYS A 543 9.86 14.90 8.68
N LYS A 544 9.21 15.47 7.70
CA LYS A 544 7.84 15.98 7.86
C LYS A 544 6.80 15.10 7.17
N ASP A 545 7.21 13.95 6.69
CA ASP A 545 6.27 13.01 6.07
C ASP A 545 5.35 12.42 7.14
N THR A 546 4.07 12.72 7.03
CA THR A 546 3.07 12.19 7.97
C THR A 546 2.93 10.66 7.86
N MET A 547 3.44 10.09 6.78
CA MET A 547 3.44 8.62 6.60
C MET A 547 4.73 7.99 7.10
N CYS A 548 5.69 8.78 7.51
CA CYS A 548 6.94 8.26 8.04
C CYS A 548 6.70 7.72 9.45
N MET A 549 7.00 6.45 9.63
CA MET A 549 6.80 5.77 10.91
C MET A 549 8.07 5.92 11.76
N PRO A 550 7.96 6.42 12.99
CA PRO A 550 9.15 6.54 13.86
C PRO A 550 9.90 5.23 14.03
N THR A 551 9.17 4.13 14.03
CA THR A 551 9.75 2.80 14.20
C THR A 551 10.59 2.33 13.02
N PHE A 552 10.43 2.96 11.87
CA PHE A 552 11.25 2.62 10.71
C PHE A 552 12.50 3.50 10.61
N TRP A 553 12.70 4.39 11.57
CA TRP A 553 13.83 5.29 11.57
C TRP A 553 15.08 4.59 12.11
N VAL A 554 16.12 4.57 11.31
CA VAL A 554 17.42 4.02 11.71
C VAL A 554 18.32 5.21 12.10
N LYS A 555 18.49 5.41 13.39
CA LYS A 555 19.22 6.54 13.94
C LYS A 555 20.66 6.59 13.41
N GLU A 556 21.32 5.45 13.36
CA GLU A 556 22.72 5.33 12.94
C GLU A 556 22.94 5.73 11.48
N ARG A 557 21.93 5.59 10.66
CA ARG A 557 22.00 5.92 9.24
C ARG A 557 21.22 7.19 8.87
N ASN A 558 20.54 7.77 9.84
CA ASN A 558 19.68 8.93 9.61
C ASN A 558 18.68 8.67 8.48
N LEU A 559 18.13 7.46 8.45
CA LEU A 559 17.31 6.95 7.36
C LEU A 559 16.07 6.23 7.90
N CYS A 560 14.96 6.45 7.27
CA CYS A 560 13.71 5.77 7.63
C CYS A 560 13.72 4.35 7.06
N LEU A 561 13.59 3.35 7.92
CA LEU A 561 13.52 1.95 7.49
C LEU A 561 12.34 1.69 6.55
N TYR A 562 11.26 2.43 6.73
CA TYR A 562 10.11 2.33 5.83
C TYR A 562 10.51 2.68 4.40
N CYS A 563 11.23 3.79 4.23
CA CYS A 563 11.71 4.20 2.92
C CYS A 563 12.78 3.24 2.40
N GLU A 564 13.62 2.73 3.29
CA GLU A 564 14.63 1.73 2.93
C GLU A 564 14.00 0.43 2.45
N TYR A 565 12.93 -0.02 3.14
CA TYR A 565 12.22 -1.23 2.73
C TYR A 565 11.41 -1.03 1.46
N ARG A 566 11.02 0.19 1.16
CA ARG A 566 10.32 0.49 -0.07
C ARG A 566 11.25 0.63 -1.26
N GLY A 567 12.50 0.97 -1.01
CA GLY A 567 13.51 1.12 -2.06
C GLY A 567 13.95 -0.18 -2.73
#